data_9d4a8099d0f6481ffed5a455ef21cf42
#
_entry.id   9d4a8099d0f6481ffed5a455ef21cf42
#
_cell.length_a   1.000
_cell.length_b   1.000
_cell.length_c   1.000
_cell.angle_alpha   90.00
_cell.angle_beta   90.00
_cell.angle_gamma   90.00
#
_symmetry.space_group_name_H-M   'P 1'
#
loop_
_entity.id
_entity.type
_entity.pdbx_description
1 polymer ?
#
loop_
_entity_poly.entity_id
_entity_poly.type
_entity_poly.pdbx_seq_one_letter_code
_entity_poly.pdbx_strand_id
1 'polypeptide(L)'
;MFNGLTSTQNRQDEDIFQLTRNINVGFFASVVLKDYVSAILNTPRANSTWSLDLGAEIKQSGKRLDRGSGNVVSVEFAVLYHWHAALSAADDKWMEEVLQESLPELKSVDDLTVDMFKKIMKDRGHNLMAIPPKEWTFGGLKRGKDGSFNDFDLAEIIKDCIDEPAHAFGAHGTPASLKVVDILGQMQARDMFNVCTMNE
;
A
#
# COMPACT_ATOMS: atom_id res chain seq x y z
N MET A 1 11.65 -19.93 21.54
CA MET A 1 11.43 -20.92 22.62
C MET A 1 11.53 -20.20 23.95
N PHE A 2 10.42 -19.85 24.57
CA PHE A 2 10.39 -19.28 25.93
C PHE A 2 10.20 -20.42 26.93
N ASN A 3 11.19 -21.30 27.04
CA ASN A 3 11.19 -22.37 28.01
C ASN A 3 11.76 -21.84 29.32
N GLY A 4 10.92 -21.44 30.29
CA GLY A 4 11.36 -21.08 31.62
C GLY A 4 10.44 -20.12 32.39
N LEU A 5 9.37 -19.60 31.80
CA LEU A 5 8.45 -18.74 32.53
C LEU A 5 7.45 -19.56 33.37
N THR A 6 7.09 -19.05 34.56
CA THR A 6 6.00 -19.61 35.36
C THR A 6 4.65 -19.35 34.68
N SER A 7 3.60 -20.08 35.05
CA SER A 7 2.24 -19.88 34.50
C SER A 7 1.74 -18.44 34.71
N THR A 8 2.09 -17.79 35.79
CA THR A 8 1.74 -16.40 36.09
C THR A 8 2.48 -15.42 35.17
N GLN A 9 3.78 -15.66 34.93
CA GLN A 9 4.58 -14.83 34.02
C GLN A 9 4.11 -14.97 32.57
N ASN A 10 3.75 -16.17 32.11
CA ASN A 10 3.19 -16.39 30.78
C ASN A 10 1.86 -15.65 30.61
N ARG A 11 1.00 -15.63 31.62
CA ARG A 11 -0.26 -14.88 31.57
C ARG A 11 -0.02 -13.38 31.55
N GLN A 12 0.91 -12.89 32.37
CA GLN A 12 1.26 -11.45 32.35
C GLN A 12 1.86 -11.02 31.01
N ASP A 13 2.71 -11.85 30.41
CA ASP A 13 3.28 -11.58 29.08
C ASP A 13 2.20 -11.52 28.02
N GLU A 14 1.25 -12.46 28.01
CA GLU A 14 0.11 -12.45 27.09
C GLU A 14 -0.78 -11.22 27.31
N ASP A 15 -1.10 -10.85 28.55
CA ASP A 15 -1.90 -9.68 28.86
C ASP A 15 -1.22 -8.38 28.35
N ILE A 16 0.10 -8.25 28.55
CA ILE A 16 0.89 -7.12 28.04
C ILE A 16 0.91 -7.11 26.52
N PHE A 17 1.12 -8.26 25.90
CA PHE A 17 1.11 -8.38 24.44
C PHE A 17 -0.23 -7.94 23.85
N GLN A 18 -1.35 -8.44 24.38
CA GLN A 18 -2.68 -8.11 23.89
C GLN A 18 -3.02 -6.62 24.08
N LEU A 19 -2.64 -6.05 25.23
CA LEU A 19 -2.83 -4.62 25.47
C LEU A 19 -2.00 -3.78 24.52
N THR A 20 -0.73 -4.09 24.35
CA THR A 20 0.18 -3.38 23.43
C THR A 20 -0.34 -3.48 22.00
N ARG A 21 -0.76 -4.66 21.57
CA ARG A 21 -1.36 -4.86 20.24
C ARG A 21 -2.58 -3.98 20.03
N ASN A 22 -3.49 -3.92 20.98
CA ASN A 22 -4.71 -3.13 20.87
C ASN A 22 -4.41 -1.62 20.81
N ILE A 23 -3.46 -1.13 21.62
CA ILE A 23 -3.01 0.26 21.58
C ILE A 23 -2.38 0.58 20.24
N ASN A 24 -1.51 -0.30 19.74
CA ASN A 24 -0.85 -0.10 18.45
C ASN A 24 -1.82 -0.12 17.27
N VAL A 25 -2.81 -1.01 17.28
CA VAL A 25 -3.88 -1.04 16.26
C VAL A 25 -4.71 0.25 16.29
N GLY A 26 -5.09 0.73 17.49
CA GLY A 26 -5.80 2.00 17.63
C GLY A 26 -4.99 3.21 17.15
N PHE A 27 -3.70 3.22 17.46
CA PHE A 27 -2.78 4.26 16.99
C PHE A 27 -2.65 4.23 15.46
N PHE A 28 -2.39 3.05 14.88
CA PHE A 28 -2.29 2.89 13.42
C PHE A 28 -3.57 3.33 12.71
N ALA A 29 -4.74 2.89 13.19
CA ALA A 29 -6.02 3.32 12.62
C ALA A 29 -6.22 4.85 12.70
N SER A 30 -5.79 5.48 13.79
CA SER A 30 -5.83 6.93 13.93
C SER A 30 -4.94 7.64 12.91
N VAL A 31 -3.70 7.17 12.72
CA VAL A 31 -2.76 7.71 11.71
C VAL A 31 -3.34 7.56 10.31
N VAL A 32 -3.84 6.36 9.97
CA VAL A 32 -4.41 6.11 8.64
C VAL A 32 -5.57 7.06 8.36
N LEU A 33 -6.51 7.21 9.28
CA LEU A 33 -7.72 8.00 9.02
C LEU A 33 -7.50 9.50 9.16
N LYS A 34 -6.74 9.93 10.16
CA LYS A 34 -6.56 11.37 10.42
C LYS A 34 -5.47 12.02 9.59
N ASP A 35 -4.39 11.29 9.33
CA ASP A 35 -3.22 11.83 8.62
C ASP A 35 -3.21 11.37 7.15
N TYR A 36 -3.10 10.06 6.92
CA TYR A 36 -2.92 9.50 5.58
C TYR A 36 -4.11 9.78 4.65
N VAL A 37 -5.31 9.34 5.01
CA VAL A 37 -6.51 9.55 4.16
C VAL A 37 -6.83 11.04 4.04
N SER A 38 -6.67 11.79 5.11
CA SER A 38 -6.87 13.24 5.12
C SER A 38 -5.91 13.95 4.16
N ALA A 39 -4.63 13.57 4.15
CA ALA A 39 -3.63 14.12 3.24
C ALA A 39 -3.95 13.79 1.78
N ILE A 40 -4.28 12.54 1.46
CA ILE A 40 -4.61 12.10 0.10
C ILE A 40 -5.86 12.81 -0.43
N LEU A 41 -6.89 12.93 0.38
CA LEU A 41 -8.13 13.64 0.02
C LEU A 41 -7.98 15.18 0.08
N ASN A 42 -6.82 15.68 0.49
CA ASN A 42 -6.54 17.12 0.62
C ASN A 42 -7.53 17.86 1.55
N THR A 43 -8.12 17.18 2.50
CA THR A 43 -9.12 17.77 3.41
C THR A 43 -8.58 18.91 4.27
N PRO A 44 -7.31 18.92 4.75
CA PRO A 44 -6.75 20.04 5.49
C PRO A 44 -6.69 21.35 4.69
N ARG A 45 -6.47 21.26 3.35
CA ARG A 45 -6.38 22.44 2.47
C ARG A 45 -7.73 22.87 1.92
N ALA A 46 -8.69 21.96 1.87
CA ALA A 46 -10.04 22.25 1.38
C ALA A 46 -10.92 23.01 2.38
N ASN A 47 -10.39 23.39 3.53
CA ASN A 47 -11.16 23.99 4.63
C ASN A 47 -12.42 23.16 4.98
N SER A 48 -12.30 21.84 4.88
CA SER A 48 -13.40 20.91 5.12
C SER A 48 -13.61 20.73 6.62
N THR A 49 -14.87 20.74 7.04
CA THR A 49 -15.26 20.36 8.41
C THR A 49 -15.39 18.83 8.57
N TRP A 50 -15.18 18.08 7.48
CA TRP A 50 -15.27 16.64 7.49
C TRP A 50 -14.06 16.04 8.21
N SER A 51 -14.32 15.22 9.21
CA SER A 51 -13.28 14.46 9.90
C SER A 51 -13.63 12.98 9.96
N LEU A 52 -12.63 12.13 9.76
CA LEU A 52 -12.75 10.69 9.96
C LEU A 52 -12.42 10.38 11.42
N ASP A 53 -13.38 10.64 12.30
CA ASP A 53 -13.24 10.33 13.70
C ASP A 53 -13.81 8.96 14.03
N LEU A 54 -12.93 8.03 14.40
CA LEU A 54 -13.30 6.68 14.83
C LEU A 54 -14.17 6.65 16.10
N GLY A 55 -14.09 7.72 16.91
CA GLY A 55 -14.89 7.88 18.12
C GLY A 55 -16.25 8.55 17.88
N ALA A 56 -16.48 9.11 16.69
CA ALA A 56 -17.74 9.78 16.39
C ALA A 56 -18.88 8.78 16.22
N GLU A 57 -19.99 9.05 16.89
CA GLU A 57 -21.22 8.28 16.64
C GLU A 57 -21.75 8.59 15.24
N ILE A 58 -21.99 7.57 14.43
CA ILE A 58 -22.71 7.74 13.17
C ILE A 58 -24.19 7.99 13.49
N LYS A 59 -24.57 9.26 13.55
CA LYS A 59 -25.91 9.70 13.96
C LYS A 59 -27.03 9.49 12.92
N GLN A 60 -26.69 9.04 11.71
CA GLN A 60 -27.68 8.95 10.62
C GLN A 60 -28.84 8.01 10.87
N SER A 61 -28.72 7.02 11.75
CA SER A 61 -29.79 6.05 12.03
C SER A 61 -30.29 6.06 13.47
N GLY A 62 -29.73 6.90 14.34
CA GLY A 62 -30.03 6.87 15.77
C GLY A 62 -29.64 5.55 16.48
N LYS A 63 -28.94 4.66 15.77
CA LYS A 63 -28.43 3.40 16.31
C LYS A 63 -26.91 3.38 16.23
N ARG A 64 -26.29 2.86 17.27
CA ARG A 64 -24.88 2.50 17.23
C ARG A 64 -24.70 1.37 16.22
N LEU A 65 -23.69 1.48 15.36
CA LEU A 65 -23.34 0.39 14.47
C LEU A 65 -22.95 -0.84 15.27
N ASP A 66 -23.41 -2.00 14.81
CA ASP A 66 -22.98 -3.27 15.37
C ASP A 66 -21.46 -3.44 15.17
N ARG A 67 -20.84 -4.17 16.09
CA ARG A 67 -19.43 -4.54 15.91
C ARG A 67 -19.30 -5.35 14.62
N GLY A 68 -18.31 -5.00 13.81
CA GLY A 68 -17.94 -5.81 12.65
C GLY A 68 -17.59 -7.23 13.07
N SER A 69 -17.98 -8.19 12.26
CA SER A 69 -17.66 -9.60 12.44
C SER A 69 -16.65 -10.05 11.40
N GLY A 70 -15.45 -10.45 11.84
CA GLY A 70 -14.41 -11.01 10.98
C GLY A 70 -13.56 -9.97 10.24
N ASN A 71 -12.64 -10.47 9.40
CA ASN A 71 -11.75 -9.70 8.53
C ASN A 71 -12.29 -9.73 7.09
N VAL A 72 -13.41 -9.09 6.87
CA VAL A 72 -14.03 -9.03 5.54
C VAL A 72 -13.69 -7.69 4.89
N VAL A 73 -13.07 -7.74 3.74
CA VAL A 73 -12.85 -6.60 2.85
C VAL A 73 -13.85 -6.70 1.72
N SER A 74 -14.63 -5.64 1.48
CA SER A 74 -15.56 -5.64 0.36
C SER A 74 -14.82 -5.64 -0.98
N VAL A 75 -15.47 -6.16 -2.02
CA VAL A 75 -14.92 -6.17 -3.38
C VAL A 75 -14.70 -4.73 -3.86
N GLU A 76 -15.63 -3.85 -3.57
CA GLU A 76 -15.54 -2.42 -3.92
C GLU A 76 -14.32 -1.77 -3.29
N PHE A 77 -14.03 -2.04 -2.01
CA PHE A 77 -12.83 -1.54 -1.35
C PHE A 77 -11.57 -2.09 -2.04
N ALA A 78 -11.51 -3.39 -2.31
CA ALA A 78 -10.36 -4.03 -2.93
C ALA A 78 -10.07 -3.48 -4.33
N VAL A 79 -11.10 -3.10 -5.09
CA VAL A 79 -10.95 -2.54 -6.43
C VAL A 79 -10.63 -1.05 -6.40
N LEU A 80 -11.18 -0.32 -5.42
CA LEU A 80 -11.06 1.15 -5.35
C LEU A 80 -9.78 1.60 -4.65
N TYR A 81 -9.30 0.85 -3.66
CA TYR A 81 -8.22 1.28 -2.76
C TYR A 81 -6.83 1.03 -3.36
N HIS A 82 -6.59 1.46 -4.58
CA HIS A 82 -5.28 1.34 -5.23
C HIS A 82 -4.42 2.61 -5.11
N TRP A 83 -5.04 3.76 -4.96
CA TRP A 83 -4.39 5.05 -4.75
C TRP A 83 -3.33 5.43 -5.81
N HIS A 84 -3.42 4.90 -7.02
CA HIS A 84 -2.45 5.15 -8.08
C HIS A 84 -2.30 6.64 -8.42
N ALA A 85 -3.38 7.42 -8.28
CA ALA A 85 -3.34 8.86 -8.47
C ALA A 85 -2.62 9.64 -7.37
N ALA A 86 -2.20 8.97 -6.28
CA ALA A 86 -1.42 9.55 -5.20
C ALA A 86 0.08 9.25 -5.29
N LEU A 87 0.52 8.60 -6.37
CA LEU A 87 1.94 8.34 -6.62
C LEU A 87 2.71 9.66 -6.72
N SER A 88 3.89 9.75 -6.07
CA SER A 88 4.74 10.93 -6.16
C SER A 88 5.34 11.09 -7.55
N ALA A 89 5.81 12.29 -7.89
CA ALA A 89 6.49 12.53 -9.16
C ALA A 89 7.82 11.76 -9.27
N ALA A 90 8.51 11.57 -8.14
CA ALA A 90 9.75 10.80 -8.08
C ALA A 90 9.50 9.32 -8.30
N ASP A 91 8.44 8.78 -7.68
CA ASP A 91 8.04 7.38 -7.86
C ASP A 91 7.52 7.10 -9.27
N ASP A 92 6.78 8.04 -9.86
CA ASP A 92 6.31 7.91 -11.26
C ASP A 92 7.50 7.84 -12.22
N LYS A 93 8.46 8.74 -12.06
CA LYS A 93 9.70 8.73 -12.86
C LYS A 93 10.49 7.43 -12.68
N TRP A 94 10.63 6.95 -11.44
CA TRP A 94 11.28 5.67 -11.17
C TRP A 94 10.54 4.51 -11.85
N MET A 95 9.21 4.52 -11.83
CA MET A 95 8.40 3.50 -12.51
C MET A 95 8.62 3.52 -14.02
N GLU A 96 8.68 4.71 -14.62
CA GLU A 96 9.01 4.88 -16.06
C GLU A 96 10.38 4.27 -16.39
N GLU A 97 11.40 4.59 -15.60
CA GLU A 97 12.76 4.05 -15.76
C GLU A 97 12.76 2.51 -15.68
N VAL A 98 12.08 1.94 -14.69
CA VAL A 98 11.95 0.48 -14.53
C VAL A 98 11.25 -0.19 -15.70
N LEU A 99 10.21 0.43 -16.26
CA LEU A 99 9.51 -0.09 -17.45
C LEU A 99 10.40 -0.04 -18.68
N GLN A 100 11.11 1.06 -18.91
CA GLN A 100 12.02 1.22 -20.05
C GLN A 100 13.26 0.31 -19.94
N GLU A 101 13.83 0.13 -18.75
CA GLU A 101 14.90 -0.85 -18.52
C GLU A 101 14.45 -2.29 -18.81
N SER A 102 13.21 -2.60 -18.45
CA SER A 102 12.64 -3.94 -18.66
C SER A 102 12.25 -4.22 -20.11
N LEU A 103 12.01 -3.18 -20.88
CA LEU A 103 11.61 -3.25 -22.30
C LEU A 103 12.29 -2.11 -23.07
N PRO A 104 13.56 -2.30 -23.52
CA PRO A 104 14.35 -1.24 -24.16
C PRO A 104 13.72 -0.65 -25.43
N GLU A 105 12.82 -1.38 -26.10
CA GLU A 105 12.05 -0.90 -27.23
C GLU A 105 10.95 0.12 -26.83
N LEU A 106 10.58 0.22 -25.57
CA LEU A 106 9.60 1.17 -25.05
C LEU A 106 10.20 2.56 -24.98
N LYS A 107 9.89 3.41 -25.95
CA LYS A 107 10.42 4.79 -26.02
C LYS A 107 9.68 5.76 -25.11
N SER A 108 8.39 5.52 -24.89
CA SER A 108 7.53 6.30 -24.00
C SER A 108 6.57 5.36 -23.27
N VAL A 109 6.29 5.64 -22.02
CA VAL A 109 5.27 4.90 -21.24
C VAL A 109 3.87 5.07 -21.80
N ASP A 110 3.62 6.14 -22.57
CA ASP A 110 2.35 6.32 -23.30
C ASP A 110 2.09 5.24 -24.35
N ASP A 111 3.16 4.64 -24.89
CA ASP A 111 3.10 3.56 -25.87
C ASP A 111 2.97 2.16 -25.21
N LEU A 112 2.95 2.08 -23.89
CA LEU A 112 2.88 0.81 -23.17
C LEU A 112 1.53 0.14 -23.42
N THR A 113 1.59 -1.06 -24.00
CA THR A 113 0.42 -1.91 -24.23
C THR A 113 0.25 -2.95 -23.13
N VAL A 114 -0.95 -3.53 -23.03
CA VAL A 114 -1.25 -4.64 -22.10
C VAL A 114 -0.30 -5.83 -22.32
N ASP A 115 -0.01 -6.17 -23.57
CA ASP A 115 0.86 -7.32 -23.88
C ASP A 115 2.32 -7.03 -23.53
N MET A 116 2.81 -5.83 -23.75
CA MET A 116 4.12 -5.38 -23.28
C MET A 116 4.22 -5.46 -21.76
N PHE A 117 3.22 -4.95 -21.05
CA PHE A 117 3.18 -5.02 -19.60
C PHE A 117 3.17 -6.46 -19.08
N LYS A 118 2.35 -7.35 -19.67
CA LYS A 118 2.33 -8.77 -19.32
C LYS A 118 3.69 -9.43 -19.55
N LYS A 119 4.37 -9.08 -20.65
CA LYS A 119 5.73 -9.58 -20.95
C LYS A 119 6.71 -9.13 -19.86
N ILE A 120 6.74 -7.85 -19.52
CA ILE A 120 7.60 -7.31 -18.45
C ILE A 120 7.36 -8.06 -17.13
N MET A 121 6.11 -8.18 -16.71
CA MET A 121 5.76 -8.85 -15.45
C MET A 121 6.18 -10.32 -15.44
N LYS A 122 5.99 -11.01 -16.55
CA LYS A 122 6.40 -12.42 -16.69
C LYS A 122 7.92 -12.57 -16.60
N ASP A 123 8.66 -11.76 -17.36
CA ASP A 123 10.12 -11.87 -17.46
C ASP A 123 10.78 -11.47 -16.13
N ARG A 124 10.34 -10.37 -15.48
CA ARG A 124 10.82 -9.98 -14.15
C ARG A 124 10.48 -11.00 -13.08
N GLY A 125 9.26 -11.56 -13.10
CA GLY A 125 8.84 -12.60 -12.17
C GLY A 125 9.69 -13.86 -12.30
N HIS A 126 9.96 -14.31 -13.51
CA HIS A 126 10.83 -15.46 -13.76
C HIS A 126 12.27 -15.21 -13.29
N ASN A 127 12.83 -14.04 -13.60
CA ASN A 127 14.19 -13.68 -13.19
C ASN A 127 14.29 -13.60 -11.66
N LEU A 128 13.32 -13.00 -10.98
CA LEU A 128 13.30 -12.91 -9.52
C LEU A 128 13.19 -14.30 -8.87
N MET A 129 12.33 -15.17 -9.39
CA MET A 129 12.13 -16.53 -8.87
C MET A 129 13.34 -17.45 -9.12
N ALA A 130 14.20 -17.12 -10.08
CA ALA A 130 15.43 -17.85 -10.31
C ALA A 130 16.54 -17.54 -9.28
N ILE A 131 16.40 -16.43 -8.55
CA ILE A 131 17.35 -16.02 -7.51
C ILE A 131 16.91 -16.59 -6.16
N PRO A 132 17.76 -17.32 -5.44
CA PRO A 132 17.43 -17.77 -4.09
C PRO A 132 17.10 -16.58 -3.18
N PRO A 133 16.05 -16.66 -2.32
CA PRO A 133 15.63 -15.55 -1.46
C PRO A 133 16.74 -14.95 -0.59
N LYS A 134 17.71 -15.77 -0.17
CA LYS A 134 18.89 -15.30 0.59
C LYS A 134 19.82 -14.36 -0.20
N GLU A 135 19.68 -14.33 -1.52
CA GLU A 135 20.48 -13.50 -2.42
C GLU A 135 19.71 -12.25 -2.91
N TRP A 136 18.43 -12.12 -2.51
CA TRP A 136 17.65 -10.96 -2.86
C TRP A 136 18.24 -9.69 -2.23
N THR A 137 18.37 -8.67 -3.05
CA THR A 137 18.79 -7.32 -2.64
C THR A 137 17.59 -6.51 -2.17
N PHE A 138 17.84 -5.44 -1.44
CA PHE A 138 16.83 -4.46 -1.08
C PHE A 138 17.38 -3.06 -1.38
N GLY A 139 16.74 -2.29 -2.26
CA GLY A 139 17.21 -0.97 -2.66
C GLY A 139 18.66 -0.95 -3.19
N GLY A 140 19.12 -2.03 -3.84
CA GLY A 140 20.50 -2.19 -4.27
C GLY A 140 21.49 -2.66 -3.19
N LEU A 141 21.07 -2.72 -1.93
CA LEU A 141 21.88 -3.22 -0.83
C LEU A 141 22.11 -4.72 -0.95
N LYS A 142 23.32 -5.16 -0.65
CA LYS A 142 23.70 -6.57 -0.62
C LYS A 142 23.73 -7.07 0.82
N ARG A 143 23.32 -8.32 1.01
CA ARG A 143 23.41 -8.97 2.32
C ARG A 143 24.86 -9.25 2.72
N GLY A 144 25.14 -9.10 4.00
CA GLY A 144 26.37 -9.55 4.61
C GLY A 144 26.49 -11.08 4.63
N LYS A 145 27.63 -11.59 5.12
CA LYS A 145 27.88 -13.04 5.23
C LYS A 145 26.91 -13.76 6.18
N ASP A 146 26.37 -13.06 7.13
CA ASP A 146 25.36 -13.51 8.08
C ASP A 146 23.91 -13.43 7.55
N GLY A 147 23.72 -12.90 6.31
CA GLY A 147 22.43 -12.72 5.68
C GLY A 147 21.70 -11.44 6.07
N SER A 148 22.28 -10.60 6.95
CA SER A 148 21.72 -9.29 7.32
C SER A 148 22.07 -8.21 6.30
N PHE A 149 21.31 -7.11 6.32
CA PHE A 149 21.71 -5.84 5.71
C PHE A 149 22.42 -4.98 6.74
N ASN A 150 23.22 -4.04 6.29
CA ASN A 150 23.81 -3.04 7.17
C ASN A 150 22.70 -2.12 7.71
N ASP A 151 22.63 -1.95 9.04
CA ASP A 151 21.55 -1.20 9.70
C ASP A 151 21.56 0.28 9.31
N PHE A 152 22.72 0.88 9.11
CA PHE A 152 22.83 2.28 8.71
C PHE A 152 22.28 2.48 7.30
N ASP A 153 22.74 1.68 6.34
CA ASP A 153 22.30 1.77 4.94
C ASP A 153 20.78 1.49 4.83
N LEU A 154 20.27 0.53 5.61
CA LEU A 154 18.86 0.23 5.67
C LEU A 154 18.05 1.39 6.24
N ALA A 155 18.54 2.03 7.31
CA ALA A 155 17.89 3.19 7.92
C ALA A 155 17.85 4.38 6.95
N GLU A 156 18.90 4.63 6.19
CA GLU A 156 18.94 5.71 5.19
C GLU A 156 17.92 5.47 4.07
N ILE A 157 17.84 4.25 3.52
CA ILE A 157 16.82 3.93 2.50
C ILE A 157 15.40 4.12 3.04
N ILE A 158 15.13 3.65 4.27
CA ILE A 158 13.80 3.81 4.88
C ILE A 158 13.48 5.29 5.09
N LYS A 159 14.45 6.08 5.54
CA LYS A 159 14.29 7.52 5.72
C LYS A 159 13.96 8.21 4.40
N ASP A 160 14.73 7.94 3.35
CA ASP A 160 14.51 8.55 2.03
C ASP A 160 13.12 8.19 1.48
N CYS A 161 12.66 6.95 1.68
CA CYS A 161 11.31 6.54 1.29
C CYS A 161 10.20 7.25 2.09
N ILE A 162 10.46 7.61 3.36
CA ILE A 162 9.49 8.33 4.21
C ILE A 162 9.46 9.82 3.86
N ASP A 163 10.59 10.39 3.47
CA ASP A 163 10.72 11.81 3.16
C ASP A 163 10.02 12.20 1.83
N GLU A 164 9.77 11.23 0.94
CA GLU A 164 9.05 11.48 -0.31
C GLU A 164 7.53 11.51 -0.09
N PRO A 165 6.87 12.68 -0.22
CA PRO A 165 5.45 12.78 0.05
C PRO A 165 4.61 12.23 -1.09
N ALA A 166 3.57 11.47 -0.76
CA ALA A 166 2.52 11.12 -1.72
C ALA A 166 1.76 12.37 -2.20
N HIS A 167 1.28 12.35 -3.44
CA HIS A 167 0.41 13.40 -3.95
C HIS A 167 -1.01 13.26 -3.39
N ALA A 168 -1.66 14.39 -3.16
CA ALA A 168 -3.09 14.41 -2.92
C ALA A 168 -3.87 14.13 -4.22
N PHE A 169 -5.04 13.53 -4.12
CA PHE A 169 -5.95 13.45 -5.25
C PHE A 169 -6.31 14.84 -5.76
N GLY A 170 -6.26 14.98 -7.08
CA GLY A 170 -6.52 16.25 -7.74
C GLY A 170 -6.63 16.07 -9.26
N ALA A 171 -6.25 17.09 -10.00
CA ALA A 171 -6.36 17.12 -11.46
C ALA A 171 -5.37 16.21 -12.20
N HIS A 172 -4.41 15.61 -11.53
CA HIS A 172 -3.36 14.84 -12.18
C HIS A 172 -3.82 13.47 -12.68
N GLY A 173 -4.83 12.86 -12.01
CA GLY A 173 -5.28 11.52 -12.36
C GLY A 173 -4.21 10.44 -12.16
N THR A 174 -4.38 9.31 -12.83
CA THR A 174 -3.44 8.20 -12.79
C THR A 174 -2.20 8.52 -13.65
N PRO A 175 -0.98 8.28 -13.14
CA PRO A 175 0.26 8.41 -13.92
C PRO A 175 0.24 7.53 -15.17
N ALA A 176 0.90 7.99 -16.25
CA ALA A 176 1.00 7.23 -17.51
C ALA A 176 1.64 5.85 -17.31
N SER A 177 2.62 5.74 -16.41
CA SER A 177 3.29 4.49 -16.03
C SER A 177 2.34 3.43 -15.46
N LEU A 178 1.24 3.84 -14.83
CA LEU A 178 0.23 2.96 -14.22
C LEU A 178 -1.05 2.80 -15.04
N LYS A 179 -1.16 3.46 -16.20
CA LYS A 179 -2.35 3.43 -17.06
C LYS A 179 -2.81 2.01 -17.41
N VAL A 180 -1.87 1.13 -17.79
CA VAL A 180 -2.19 -0.26 -18.14
C VAL A 180 -2.69 -1.04 -16.93
N VAL A 181 -2.08 -0.81 -15.76
CA VAL A 181 -2.50 -1.45 -14.49
C VAL A 181 -3.94 -1.06 -14.14
N ASP A 182 -4.28 0.21 -14.28
CA ASP A 182 -5.63 0.71 -14.01
C ASP A 182 -6.67 0.17 -15.00
N ILE A 183 -6.33 0.09 -16.28
CA ILE A 183 -7.20 -0.51 -17.29
C ILE A 183 -7.48 -1.97 -16.95
N LEU A 184 -6.45 -2.76 -16.61
CA LEU A 184 -6.62 -4.15 -16.21
C LEU A 184 -7.46 -4.27 -14.93
N GLY A 185 -7.25 -3.40 -13.96
CA GLY A 185 -8.04 -3.37 -12.74
C GLY A 185 -9.51 -3.06 -12.99
N GLN A 186 -9.82 -2.11 -13.87
CA GLN A 186 -11.19 -1.78 -14.26
C GLN A 186 -11.87 -2.93 -15.02
N MET A 187 -11.16 -3.60 -15.93
CA MET A 187 -11.67 -4.77 -16.63
C MET A 187 -11.96 -5.90 -15.64
N GLN A 188 -11.06 -6.17 -14.71
CA GLN A 188 -11.26 -7.19 -13.67
C GLN A 188 -12.46 -6.86 -12.78
N ALA A 189 -12.62 -5.60 -12.38
CA ALA A 189 -13.73 -5.16 -11.56
C ALA A 189 -15.07 -5.44 -12.25
N ARG A 190 -15.19 -5.10 -13.53
CA ARG A 190 -16.42 -5.29 -14.30
C ARG A 190 -16.65 -6.76 -14.64
N ASP A 191 -15.67 -7.44 -15.21
CA ASP A 191 -15.86 -8.76 -15.80
C ASP A 191 -15.88 -9.89 -14.74
N MET A 192 -15.11 -9.75 -13.67
CA MET A 192 -15.01 -10.79 -12.65
C MET A 192 -15.87 -10.53 -11.42
N PHE A 193 -16.05 -9.26 -11.05
CA PHE A 193 -16.72 -8.89 -9.79
C PHE A 193 -18.07 -8.19 -10.02
N ASN A 194 -18.41 -7.91 -11.28
CA ASN A 194 -19.64 -7.22 -11.65
C ASN A 194 -19.83 -5.89 -10.89
N VAL A 195 -18.73 -5.18 -10.69
CA VAL A 195 -18.75 -3.84 -10.08
C VAL A 195 -19.09 -2.84 -11.16
N CYS A 196 -20.21 -2.16 -10.98
CA CYS A 196 -20.72 -1.18 -11.91
C CYS A 196 -20.02 0.18 -11.73
N THR A 197 -20.18 1.06 -12.71
CA THR A 197 -19.78 2.46 -12.57
C THR A 197 -20.73 3.19 -11.61
N MET A 198 -20.30 4.33 -11.08
CA MET A 198 -21.09 5.12 -10.13
C MET A 198 -22.46 5.58 -10.69
N ASN A 199 -22.62 5.57 -12.01
CA ASN A 199 -23.85 6.00 -12.70
C ASN A 199 -24.77 4.82 -13.09
N GLU A 200 -24.35 3.61 -12.87
CA GLU A 200 -25.13 2.37 -13.09
C GLU A 200 -25.68 1.82 -11.79
#